data_581b9a54a833c7587beb3da908bc9dee
#
_entry.id   581b9a54a833c7587beb3da908bc9dee
#
_cell.length_a   1.000
_cell.length_b   1.000
_cell.length_c   1.000
_cell.angle_alpha   90.00
_cell.angle_beta   90.00
_cell.angle_gamma   90.00
#
_symmetry.space_group_name_H-M   'P 1'
#
loop_
_entity.id
_entity.type
_entity.pdbx_description
1 polymer ?
#
loop_
_entity_poly.entity_id
_entity_poly.type
_entity_poly.pdbx_seq_one_letter_code
_entity_poly.pdbx_strand_id
1 'polypeptide(L)'
;MGVYEKNIIPIKISQLAAYVSKVKRISLDDALVYIYLNPMYERLYDEEAKWWYLSTEALYEEFERWRDRQNREIPKEVFEFYTYCLENYAISKQMSGMRAWVIFKESSADEYVIDNYDLLHTQGLEYVLDDIQRFINRRKR
;
A
#
# COMPACT_ATOMS: atom_id res chain seq x y z
N MET A 1 16.99 18.07 0.12
CA MET A 1 15.71 18.79 0.18
C MET A 1 15.91 20.13 0.91
N GLY A 2 15.43 21.21 0.32
CA GLY A 2 15.57 22.54 0.89
C GLY A 2 14.63 22.83 2.04
N VAL A 3 14.84 23.96 2.73
CA VAL A 3 14.00 24.35 3.86
C VAL A 3 12.56 24.64 3.42
N TYR A 4 12.39 25.20 2.22
CA TYR A 4 11.08 25.53 1.68
C TYR A 4 10.22 24.28 1.52
N GLU A 5 10.79 23.25 0.89
CA GLU A 5 10.08 22.00 0.64
C GLU A 5 9.74 21.28 1.93
N LYS A 6 10.65 21.31 2.91
CA LYS A 6 10.39 20.70 4.23
C LYS A 6 9.23 21.36 4.95
N ASN A 7 9.00 22.66 4.71
CA ASN A 7 7.90 23.38 5.33
C ASN A 7 6.60 23.25 4.56
N ILE A 8 6.67 23.13 3.22
CA ILE A 8 5.46 23.07 2.40
C ILE A 8 4.82 21.68 2.39
N ILE A 9 5.62 20.62 2.47
CA ILE A 9 5.08 19.25 2.41
C ILE A 9 4.08 18.96 3.54
N PRO A 10 4.36 19.30 4.81
CA PRO A 10 3.37 19.11 5.86
C PRO A 10 2.07 19.89 5.62
N ILE A 11 2.17 21.10 5.05
CA ILE A 11 0.98 21.87 4.70
C ILE A 11 0.19 21.16 3.61
N LYS A 12 0.88 20.65 2.60
CA LYS A 12 0.23 19.88 1.52
C LYS A 12 -0.48 18.64 2.05
N ILE A 13 0.15 17.93 2.98
CA ILE A 13 -0.44 16.75 3.60
C ILE A 13 -1.71 17.14 4.37
N SER A 14 -1.65 18.23 5.13
CA SER A 14 -2.79 18.74 5.87
C SER A 14 -3.95 19.10 4.93
N GLN A 15 -3.66 19.80 3.85
CA GLN A 15 -4.67 20.17 2.85
C GLN A 15 -5.26 18.96 2.17
N LEU A 16 -4.41 17.99 1.82
CA LEU A 16 -4.88 16.74 1.21
C LEU A 16 -5.77 15.95 2.17
N ALA A 17 -5.36 15.86 3.45
CA ALA A 17 -6.16 15.15 4.46
C ALA A 17 -7.54 15.79 4.62
N ALA A 18 -7.60 17.12 4.67
CA ALA A 18 -8.87 17.84 4.78
C ALA A 18 -9.75 17.56 3.55
N TYR A 19 -9.15 17.55 2.37
CA TYR A 19 -9.87 17.29 1.12
C TYR A 19 -10.39 15.85 1.08
N VAL A 20 -9.56 14.87 1.42
CA VAL A 20 -9.94 13.45 1.46
C VAL A 20 -11.07 13.23 2.46
N SER A 21 -10.97 13.84 3.64
CA SER A 21 -11.99 13.77 4.68
C SER A 21 -13.33 14.23 4.16
N LYS A 22 -13.34 15.36 3.45
CA LYS A 22 -14.55 15.96 2.91
C LYS A 22 -15.17 15.10 1.78
N VAL A 23 -14.33 14.70 0.82
CA VAL A 23 -14.80 13.97 -0.36
C VAL A 23 -15.29 12.58 0.01
N LYS A 24 -14.54 11.87 0.84
CA LYS A 24 -14.88 10.50 1.22
C LYS A 24 -15.79 10.42 2.44
N ARG A 25 -16.06 11.53 3.10
CA ARG A 25 -16.89 11.61 4.31
C ARG A 25 -16.36 10.72 5.42
N ILE A 26 -15.06 10.85 5.70
CA ILE A 26 -14.36 10.12 6.74
C ILE A 26 -13.71 11.11 7.69
N SER A 27 -13.27 10.65 8.86
CA SER A 27 -12.59 11.51 9.84
C SER A 27 -11.24 12.01 9.29
N LEU A 28 -10.72 13.07 9.90
CA LEU A 28 -9.38 13.55 9.55
C LEU A 28 -8.30 12.50 9.83
N ASP A 29 -8.44 11.75 10.92
CA ASP A 29 -7.49 10.67 11.23
C ASP A 29 -7.55 9.55 10.17
N ASP A 30 -8.75 9.17 9.75
CA ASP A 30 -8.90 8.18 8.69
C ASP A 30 -8.31 8.68 7.37
N ALA A 31 -8.44 9.99 7.10
CA ALA A 31 -7.82 10.59 5.92
C ALA A 31 -6.29 10.53 5.99
N LEU A 32 -5.71 10.74 7.17
CA LEU A 32 -4.27 10.58 7.35
C LEU A 32 -3.83 9.13 7.13
N VAL A 33 -4.61 8.17 7.62
CA VAL A 33 -4.33 6.75 7.37
C VAL A 33 -4.34 6.47 5.86
N TYR A 34 -5.34 7.00 5.15
CA TYR A 34 -5.42 6.88 3.70
C TYR A 34 -4.14 7.38 3.02
N ILE A 35 -3.63 8.52 3.46
CA ILE A 35 -2.43 9.12 2.87
C ILE A 35 -1.19 8.29 3.21
N TYR A 36 -1.01 7.96 4.48
CA TYR A 36 0.22 7.29 4.93
C TYR A 36 0.34 5.85 4.41
N LEU A 37 -0.77 5.16 4.19
CA LEU A 37 -0.74 3.79 3.66
C LEU A 37 -0.65 3.75 2.13
N ASN A 38 -0.75 4.89 1.48
CA ASN A 38 -0.65 4.97 0.02
C ASN A 38 0.81 5.17 -0.38
N PRO A 39 1.40 4.30 -1.22
CA PRO A 39 2.78 4.47 -1.65
C PRO A 39 3.08 5.81 -2.33
N MET A 40 2.06 6.48 -2.83
CA MET A 40 2.24 7.82 -3.42
C MET A 40 2.67 8.86 -2.39
N TYR A 41 2.47 8.57 -1.09
CA TYR A 41 2.94 9.45 -0.02
C TYR A 41 4.44 9.75 -0.15
N GLU A 42 5.24 8.75 -0.49
CA GLU A 42 6.69 8.93 -0.62
C GLU A 42 7.05 9.83 -1.79
N ARG A 43 6.19 9.91 -2.81
CA ARG A 43 6.41 10.81 -3.96
C ARG A 43 6.41 12.28 -3.54
N LEU A 44 5.74 12.62 -2.44
CA LEU A 44 5.77 13.98 -1.93
C LEU A 44 7.15 14.40 -1.47
N TYR A 45 7.99 13.44 -1.08
CA TYR A 45 9.36 13.69 -0.63
C TYR A 45 10.40 13.43 -1.71
N ASP A 46 9.98 13.01 -2.90
CA ASP A 46 10.87 12.76 -4.04
C ASP A 46 11.18 14.09 -4.73
N GLU A 47 12.43 14.52 -4.64
CA GLU A 47 12.86 15.79 -5.21
C GLU A 47 12.72 15.84 -6.72
N GLU A 48 12.84 14.70 -7.41
CA GLU A 48 12.69 14.66 -8.85
C GLU A 48 11.23 14.74 -9.29
N ALA A 49 10.32 14.13 -8.54
CA ALA A 49 8.89 14.15 -8.84
C ALA A 49 8.27 15.51 -8.59
N LYS A 50 8.74 16.22 -7.55
CA LYS A 50 8.29 17.58 -7.18
C LYS A 50 6.77 17.68 -7.02
N TRP A 51 6.14 16.64 -6.46
CA TRP A 51 4.69 16.60 -6.30
C TRP A 51 4.16 17.65 -5.31
N TRP A 52 5.02 18.24 -4.49
CA TRP A 52 4.60 19.32 -3.60
C TRP A 52 4.16 20.58 -4.36
N TYR A 53 4.44 20.67 -5.65
CA TYR A 53 3.95 21.76 -6.48
C TYR A 53 2.53 21.50 -7.04
N LEU A 54 2.02 20.29 -6.92
CA LEU A 54 0.69 19.97 -7.41
C LEU A 54 -0.38 20.60 -6.51
N SER A 55 -1.54 20.89 -7.09
CA SER A 55 -2.70 21.32 -6.31
C SER A 55 -3.20 20.15 -5.45
N THR A 56 -4.01 20.49 -4.45
CA THR A 56 -4.63 19.47 -3.60
C THR A 56 -5.46 18.49 -4.43
N GLU A 57 -6.23 19.00 -5.39
CA GLU A 57 -7.06 18.18 -6.27
C GLU A 57 -6.22 17.25 -7.13
N ALA A 58 -5.12 17.77 -7.68
CA ALA A 58 -4.21 16.96 -8.50
C ALA A 58 -3.54 15.86 -7.68
N LEU A 59 -3.13 16.16 -6.44
CA LEU A 59 -2.58 15.16 -5.53
C LEU A 59 -3.60 14.08 -5.22
N TYR A 60 -4.84 14.47 -4.95
CA TYR A 60 -5.92 13.51 -4.68
C TYR A 60 -6.11 12.57 -5.86
N GLU A 61 -6.11 13.10 -7.08
CA GLU A 61 -6.26 12.28 -8.29
C GLU A 61 -5.13 11.26 -8.43
N GLU A 62 -3.88 11.66 -8.12
CA GLU A 62 -2.74 10.76 -8.17
C GLU A 62 -2.87 9.63 -7.14
N PHE A 63 -3.29 9.96 -5.91
CA PHE A 63 -3.51 8.97 -4.86
C PHE A 63 -4.64 8.02 -5.21
N GLU A 64 -5.75 8.52 -5.77
CA GLU A 64 -6.87 7.68 -6.19
C GLU A 64 -6.53 6.81 -7.40
N ARG A 65 -5.75 7.33 -8.33
CA ARG A 65 -5.32 6.56 -9.50
C ARG A 65 -4.55 5.31 -9.07
N TRP A 66 -3.71 5.45 -8.06
CA TRP A 66 -3.01 4.28 -7.52
C TRP A 66 -4.00 3.31 -6.88
N ARG A 67 -4.94 3.80 -6.09
CA ARG A 67 -5.94 2.95 -5.44
C ARG A 67 -6.80 2.22 -6.46
N ASP A 68 -7.20 2.88 -7.53
CA ASP A 68 -8.02 2.26 -8.58
C ASP A 68 -7.30 1.10 -9.24
N ARG A 69 -5.99 1.24 -9.44
CA ARG A 69 -5.17 0.15 -9.99
C ARG A 69 -5.07 -1.04 -9.03
N GLN A 70 -5.09 -0.78 -7.72
CA GLN A 70 -5.03 -1.82 -6.70
C GLN A 70 -6.41 -2.40 -6.37
N ASN A 71 -7.46 -1.65 -6.64
CA ASN A 71 -8.84 -2.00 -6.27
C ASN A 71 -9.54 -2.80 -7.37
N ARG A 72 -8.79 -3.65 -8.05
CA ARG A 72 -9.37 -4.54 -9.05
C ARG A 72 -10.30 -5.55 -8.37
N GLU A 73 -11.32 -5.99 -9.12
CA GLU A 73 -12.22 -7.03 -8.64
C GLU A 73 -11.46 -8.34 -8.50
N ILE A 74 -11.45 -8.90 -7.29
CA ILE A 74 -10.75 -10.14 -6.99
C ILE A 74 -11.79 -11.22 -6.73
N PRO A 75 -11.73 -12.37 -7.43
CA PRO A 75 -12.64 -13.47 -7.16
C PRO A 75 -12.56 -13.92 -5.70
N LYS A 76 -13.68 -14.39 -5.17
CA LYS A 76 -13.79 -14.78 -3.77
C LYS A 76 -12.72 -15.82 -3.38
N GLU A 77 -12.52 -16.81 -4.22
CA GLU A 77 -11.55 -17.88 -3.95
C GLU A 77 -10.13 -17.36 -3.86
N VAL A 78 -9.79 -16.40 -4.71
CA VAL A 78 -8.47 -15.78 -4.72
C VAL A 78 -8.26 -14.96 -3.46
N PHE A 79 -9.28 -14.21 -3.06
CA PHE A 79 -9.20 -13.42 -1.83
C PHE A 79 -9.06 -14.29 -0.59
N GLU A 80 -9.80 -15.40 -0.53
CA GLU A 80 -9.70 -16.35 0.57
C GLU A 80 -8.29 -16.94 0.66
N PHE A 81 -7.71 -17.33 -0.47
CA PHE A 81 -6.35 -17.83 -0.52
C PHE A 81 -5.34 -16.78 -0.10
N TYR A 82 -5.50 -15.56 -0.60
CA TYR A 82 -4.61 -14.45 -0.24
C TYR A 82 -4.64 -14.21 1.27
N THR A 83 -5.83 -14.14 1.86
CA THR A 83 -5.97 -13.90 3.30
C THR A 83 -5.38 -15.06 4.11
N TYR A 84 -5.56 -16.28 3.63
CA TYR A 84 -4.97 -17.46 4.26
C TYR A 84 -3.44 -17.37 4.26
N CYS A 85 -2.84 -16.98 3.15
CA CYS A 85 -1.39 -16.81 3.05
C CYS A 85 -0.91 -15.67 3.95
N LEU A 86 -1.62 -14.55 3.94
CA LEU A 86 -1.27 -13.38 4.73
C LEU A 86 -1.25 -13.69 6.21
N GLU A 87 -2.32 -14.28 6.72
CA GLU A 87 -2.44 -14.59 8.15
C GLU A 87 -1.43 -15.66 8.58
N ASN A 88 -1.21 -16.67 7.74
CA ASN A 88 -0.23 -17.73 8.04
C ASN A 88 1.21 -17.20 7.97
N TYR A 89 1.48 -16.27 7.06
CA TYR A 89 2.77 -15.59 7.05
C TYR A 89 2.98 -14.85 8.38
N ALA A 90 1.97 -14.12 8.83
CA ALA A 90 2.03 -13.38 10.10
C ALA A 90 2.31 -14.35 11.26
N ILE A 91 1.59 -15.46 11.34
CA ILE A 91 1.78 -16.46 12.39
C ILE A 91 3.21 -17.01 12.36
N SER A 92 3.71 -17.34 11.17
CA SER A 92 5.06 -17.90 11.03
C SER A 92 6.16 -16.94 11.45
N LYS A 93 5.90 -15.63 11.34
CA LYS A 93 6.86 -14.58 11.72
C LYS A 93 6.58 -14.00 13.10
N GLN A 94 5.58 -14.52 13.80
CA GLN A 94 5.20 -14.04 15.13
C GLN A 94 4.86 -12.55 15.13
N MET A 95 4.09 -12.12 14.12
CA MET A 95 3.62 -10.76 14.00
C MET A 95 2.11 -10.74 13.77
N SER A 96 1.50 -9.56 13.90
CA SER A 96 0.08 -9.41 13.61
C SER A 96 -0.20 -9.45 12.09
N GLY A 97 -1.43 -9.80 11.74
CA GLY A 97 -1.88 -9.75 10.34
C GLY A 97 -1.73 -8.35 9.74
N MET A 98 -2.00 -7.31 10.55
CA MET A 98 -1.82 -5.91 10.10
C MET A 98 -0.36 -5.63 9.72
N ARG A 99 0.59 -6.10 10.54
CA ARG A 99 2.01 -5.91 10.26
C ARG A 99 2.40 -6.63 8.97
N ALA A 100 1.95 -7.87 8.81
CA ALA A 100 2.19 -8.64 7.59
C ALA A 100 1.59 -7.93 6.37
N TRP A 101 0.39 -7.37 6.53
CA TRP A 101 -0.27 -6.64 5.45
C TRP A 101 0.57 -5.45 4.98
N VAL A 102 1.15 -4.68 5.92
CA VAL A 102 2.05 -3.57 5.57
C VAL A 102 3.25 -4.07 4.77
N ILE A 103 3.87 -5.18 5.23
CA ILE A 103 5.01 -5.77 4.53
C ILE A 103 4.62 -6.21 3.11
N PHE A 104 3.45 -6.83 2.97
CA PHE A 104 2.97 -7.28 1.66
C PHE A 104 2.73 -6.08 0.72
N LYS A 105 2.14 -5.00 1.24
CA LYS A 105 1.89 -3.81 0.43
C LYS A 105 3.19 -3.14 -0.01
N GLU A 106 4.14 -2.99 0.89
CA GLU A 106 5.43 -2.36 0.60
C GLU A 106 6.25 -3.15 -0.43
N SER A 107 6.16 -4.48 -0.38
CA SER A 107 6.93 -5.35 -1.26
C SER A 107 6.19 -5.76 -2.53
N SER A 108 4.89 -5.43 -2.63
CA SER A 108 3.98 -5.91 -3.68
C SER A 108 3.77 -7.43 -3.62
N ALA A 109 4.00 -8.05 -2.46
CA ALA A 109 3.74 -9.48 -2.30
C ALA A 109 2.26 -9.81 -2.43
N ASP A 110 1.37 -8.88 -2.09
CA ASP A 110 -0.07 -9.04 -2.28
C ASP A 110 -0.40 -9.28 -3.76
N GLU A 111 0.15 -8.46 -4.65
CA GLU A 111 -0.05 -8.63 -6.09
C GLU A 111 0.54 -9.95 -6.58
N TYR A 112 1.72 -10.31 -6.07
CA TYR A 112 2.38 -11.55 -6.44
C TYR A 112 1.51 -12.76 -6.12
N VAL A 113 0.94 -12.81 -4.93
CA VAL A 113 0.09 -13.93 -4.51
C VAL A 113 -1.19 -13.98 -5.34
N ILE A 114 -1.84 -12.84 -5.54
CA ILE A 114 -3.09 -12.76 -6.28
C ILE A 114 -2.88 -13.13 -7.75
N ASP A 115 -1.83 -12.60 -8.37
CA ASP A 115 -1.54 -12.85 -9.79
C ASP A 115 -1.11 -14.29 -10.06
N ASN A 116 -0.54 -14.96 -9.06
CA ASN A 116 -0.06 -16.32 -9.20
C ASN A 116 -0.94 -17.35 -8.48
N TYR A 117 -2.19 -17.00 -8.23
CA TYR A 117 -3.13 -17.88 -7.53
C TYR A 117 -3.21 -19.27 -8.16
N ASP A 118 -3.34 -19.34 -9.48
CA ASP A 118 -3.51 -20.61 -10.19
C ASP A 118 -2.36 -21.59 -9.89
N LEU A 119 -1.15 -21.06 -9.78
CA LEU A 119 0.03 -21.85 -9.48
C LEU A 119 0.16 -22.12 -7.97
N LEU A 120 0.05 -21.07 -7.17
CA LEU A 120 0.37 -21.16 -5.73
C LEU A 120 -0.65 -21.95 -4.95
N HIS A 121 -1.94 -21.88 -5.30
CA HIS A 121 -2.97 -22.57 -4.50
C HIS A 121 -2.89 -24.08 -4.60
N THR A 122 -2.13 -24.62 -5.56
CA THR A 122 -1.92 -26.08 -5.68
C THR A 122 -0.73 -26.57 -4.85
N GLN A 123 0.03 -25.67 -4.24
CA GLN A 123 1.22 -26.00 -3.47
C GLN A 123 0.91 -26.06 -1.97
N GLY A 124 1.77 -26.75 -1.22
CA GLY A 124 1.64 -26.77 0.24
C GLY A 124 1.95 -25.42 0.86
N LEU A 125 1.39 -25.17 2.04
CA LEU A 125 1.51 -23.91 2.74
C LEU A 125 2.97 -23.52 2.97
N GLU A 126 3.81 -24.47 3.43
CA GLU A 126 5.22 -24.17 3.69
C GLU A 126 5.95 -23.71 2.45
N TYR A 127 5.67 -24.35 1.31
CA TYR A 127 6.27 -23.95 0.03
C TYR A 127 5.84 -22.53 -0.34
N VAL A 128 4.54 -22.23 -0.19
CA VAL A 128 4.01 -20.92 -0.55
C VAL A 128 4.62 -19.82 0.33
N LEU A 129 4.70 -20.07 1.64
CA LEU A 129 5.29 -19.08 2.56
C LEU A 129 6.77 -18.83 2.27
N ASP A 130 7.53 -19.88 1.93
CA ASP A 130 8.93 -19.74 1.54
C ASP A 130 9.06 -18.94 0.24
N ASP A 131 8.18 -19.19 -0.72
CA ASP A 131 8.17 -18.49 -2.00
C ASP A 131 7.87 -17.01 -1.82
N ILE A 132 6.87 -16.71 -0.98
CA ILE A 132 6.53 -15.33 -0.64
C ILE A 132 7.73 -14.63 0.02
N GLN A 133 8.39 -15.32 0.96
CA GLN A 133 9.54 -14.74 1.64
C GLN A 133 10.69 -14.45 0.67
N ARG A 134 10.95 -15.36 -0.26
CA ARG A 134 11.96 -15.12 -1.30
C ARG A 134 11.59 -13.92 -2.17
N PHE A 135 10.32 -13.77 -2.52
CA PHE A 135 9.84 -12.61 -3.29
C PHE A 135 10.08 -11.31 -2.51
N ILE A 136 9.72 -11.28 -1.22
CA ILE A 136 9.90 -10.10 -0.37
C ILE A 136 11.38 -9.75 -0.26
N ASN A 137 12.24 -10.74 -0.07
CA ASN A 137 13.68 -10.52 0.07
C ASN A 137 14.28 -9.91 -1.19
N ARG A 138 13.84 -10.34 -2.36
CA ARG A 138 14.32 -9.76 -3.63
C ARG A 138 13.90 -8.29 -3.80
N ARG A 139 12.75 -7.91 -3.24
CA ARG A 139 12.24 -6.54 -3.33
C ARG A 139 12.93 -5.58 -2.36
N LYS A 140 13.59 -6.10 -1.33
CA LYS A 140 14.28 -5.25 -0.34
C LYS A 140 15.62 -4.68 -0.83
N ARG A 141 16.07 -5.06 -2.00
CA ARG A 141 17.33 -4.57 -2.54
C ARG A 141 17.19 -3.23 -3.25
#